data_d8d0451ab34a05416af6d3e209ccc155
#
_entry.id   d8d0451ab34a05416af6d3e209ccc155
#
_cell.length_a   1.000
_cell.length_b   1.000
_cell.length_c   1.000
_cell.angle_alpha   90.00
_cell.angle_beta   90.00
_cell.angle_gamma   90.00
#
_symmetry.space_group_name_H-M   'P 1'
#
loop_
_entity.id
_entity.type
_entity.pdbx_description
1 polymer ?
#
loop_
_entity_poly.entity_id
_entity_poly.type
_entity_poly.pdbx_seq_one_letter_code
_entity_poly.pdbx_strand_id
1 'polypeptide(L)'
;MATNPKREVLNRKRALFYFLPAAGYAALIFALSSMALDMEELGPVLAFDKLLHLAEYCILGYLLMRAFATSGVPALAASPMAATILAGSVYGLSDEIHQAFVPGRVASLTDLLFDAAGVSLAALTYPYVRYRLGPVRALENRIEAEVSRR
;
A
#
# COMPACT_ATOMS: atom_id res chain seq x y z
N MET A 1 -4.39 23.87 -25.00
CA MET A 1 -3.38 24.33 -24.02
C MET A 1 -2.20 23.37 -24.09
N ALA A 2 -1.07 23.76 -24.65
CA ALA A 2 0.08 22.87 -24.82
C ALA A 2 0.73 22.60 -23.45
N THR A 3 0.79 21.33 -23.07
CA THR A 3 1.46 20.90 -21.84
C THR A 3 2.97 21.05 -21.98
N ASN A 4 3.61 21.63 -20.98
CA ASN A 4 5.07 21.78 -20.98
C ASN A 4 5.72 20.38 -20.83
N PRO A 5 6.52 19.92 -21.84
CA PRO A 5 7.08 18.57 -21.83
C PRO A 5 7.98 18.28 -20.62
N LYS A 6 8.66 19.30 -20.08
CA LYS A 6 9.45 19.15 -18.85
C LYS A 6 8.59 18.86 -17.62
N ARG A 7 7.39 19.46 -17.53
CA ARG A 7 6.44 19.18 -16.44
C ARG A 7 5.88 17.75 -16.53
N GLU A 8 5.63 17.27 -17.73
CA GLU A 8 5.12 15.91 -17.96
C GLU A 8 6.14 14.84 -17.53
N VAL A 9 7.40 15.02 -17.93
CA VAL A 9 8.51 14.12 -17.52
C VAL A 9 8.69 14.13 -15.99
N LEU A 10 8.61 15.30 -15.36
CA LEU A 10 8.72 15.43 -13.90
C LEU A 10 7.57 14.71 -13.19
N ASN A 11 6.35 14.90 -13.67
CA ASN A 11 5.17 14.24 -13.09
C ASN A 11 5.24 12.71 -13.23
N ARG A 12 5.73 12.19 -14.36
CA ARG A 12 5.96 10.75 -14.54
C ARG A 12 6.99 10.21 -13.57
N LYS A 13 8.13 10.89 -13.39
CA LYS A 13 9.16 10.45 -12.44
C LYS A 13 8.64 10.46 -11.01
N ARG A 14 7.89 11.50 -10.61
CA ARG A 14 7.25 11.56 -9.29
C ARG A 14 6.25 10.43 -9.12
N ALA A 15 5.36 10.22 -10.07
CA ALA A 15 4.40 9.13 -10.02
C ALA A 15 5.09 7.78 -9.85
N LEU A 16 6.10 7.47 -10.67
CA LEU A 16 6.87 6.23 -10.55
C LEU A 16 7.50 6.09 -9.16
N PHE A 17 8.13 7.13 -8.63
CA PHE A 17 8.78 7.11 -7.33
C PHE A 17 7.80 6.79 -6.18
N TYR A 18 6.57 7.29 -6.26
CA TYR A 18 5.58 7.08 -5.21
C TYR A 18 4.79 5.78 -5.38
N PHE A 19 4.48 5.37 -6.61
CA PHE A 19 3.70 4.15 -6.88
C PHE A 19 4.53 2.87 -6.88
N LEU A 20 5.81 2.91 -7.27
CA LEU A 20 6.68 1.73 -7.31
C LEU A 20 6.80 1.01 -5.96
N PRO A 21 7.02 1.70 -4.82
CA PRO A 21 7.05 1.00 -3.53
C PRO A 21 5.72 0.34 -3.17
N ALA A 22 4.58 0.98 -3.46
CA ALA A 22 3.27 0.41 -3.21
C ALA A 22 3.02 -0.84 -4.09
N ALA A 23 3.35 -0.75 -5.38
CA ALA A 23 3.22 -1.87 -6.32
C ALA A 23 4.16 -3.02 -5.95
N GLY A 24 5.42 -2.72 -5.59
CA GLY A 24 6.39 -3.72 -5.14
C GLY A 24 5.94 -4.43 -3.86
N TYR A 25 5.37 -3.69 -2.93
CA TYR A 25 4.86 -4.28 -1.70
C TYR A 25 3.58 -5.10 -1.93
N ALA A 26 2.67 -4.64 -2.79
CA ALA A 26 1.53 -5.44 -3.22
C ALA A 26 1.98 -6.75 -3.91
N ALA A 27 2.98 -6.68 -4.78
CA ALA A 27 3.56 -7.89 -5.38
C ALA A 27 4.18 -8.83 -4.35
N LEU A 28 4.78 -8.30 -3.27
CA LEU A 28 5.30 -9.10 -2.15
C LEU A 28 4.15 -9.80 -1.40
N ILE A 29 3.07 -9.09 -1.06
CA ILE A 29 1.88 -9.70 -0.44
C ILE A 29 1.37 -10.83 -1.33
N PHE A 30 1.18 -10.59 -2.63
CA PHE A 30 0.73 -11.60 -3.57
C PHE A 30 1.65 -12.83 -3.61
N ALA A 31 2.97 -12.64 -3.58
CA ALA A 31 3.92 -13.74 -3.55
C ALA A 31 3.81 -14.55 -2.25
N LEU A 32 3.65 -13.90 -1.09
CA LEU A 32 3.44 -14.55 0.19
C LEU A 32 2.10 -15.29 0.25
N SER A 33 1.03 -14.69 -0.26
CA SER A 33 -0.30 -15.30 -0.37
C SER A 33 -0.31 -16.53 -1.29
N SER A 34 0.59 -16.57 -2.28
CA SER A 34 0.73 -17.70 -3.22
C SER A 34 1.50 -18.88 -2.63
N MET A 35 2.10 -18.74 -1.46
CA MET A 35 2.84 -19.85 -0.84
C MET A 35 1.85 -20.84 -0.20
N ALA A 36 1.96 -22.12 -0.58
CA ALA A 36 1.27 -23.18 0.10
C ALA A 36 1.76 -23.29 1.55
N LEU A 37 0.84 -23.33 2.50
CA LEU A 37 1.17 -23.44 3.92
C LEU A 37 0.91 -24.86 4.41
N ASP A 38 1.84 -25.42 5.16
CA ASP A 38 1.61 -26.63 5.94
C ASP A 38 0.96 -26.23 7.28
N MET A 39 -0.33 -26.48 7.40
CA MET A 39 -1.14 -26.07 8.55
C MET A 39 -0.74 -26.80 9.85
N GLU A 40 -0.09 -27.96 9.77
CA GLU A 40 0.36 -28.70 10.96
C GLU A 40 1.60 -28.03 11.60
N GLU A 41 2.50 -27.50 10.78
CA GLU A 41 3.71 -26.82 11.29
C GLU A 41 3.43 -25.39 11.80
N LEU A 42 2.36 -24.77 11.31
CA LEU A 42 2.07 -23.34 11.55
C LEU A 42 1.06 -23.07 12.66
N GLY A 43 0.58 -24.10 13.37
CA GLY A 43 -0.45 -23.95 14.41
C GLY A 43 -0.25 -22.75 15.36
N PRO A 44 0.94 -22.49 15.92
CA PRO A 44 1.17 -21.31 16.76
C PRO A 44 1.15 -19.98 15.99
N VAL A 45 1.53 -19.98 14.71
CA VAL A 45 1.58 -18.77 13.86
C VAL A 45 0.18 -18.34 13.47
N LEU A 46 -0.76 -19.28 13.29
CA LEU A 46 -2.15 -19.00 12.96
C LEU A 46 -2.87 -18.17 14.04
N ALA A 47 -2.41 -18.22 15.30
CA ALA A 47 -2.94 -17.35 16.36
C ALA A 47 -2.65 -15.86 16.10
N PHE A 48 -1.60 -15.56 15.30
CA PHE A 48 -1.21 -14.20 14.93
C PHE A 48 -1.58 -13.82 13.50
N ASP A 49 -2.19 -14.74 12.75
CA ASP A 49 -2.55 -14.55 11.35
C ASP A 49 -3.31 -13.23 11.10
N LYS A 50 -4.33 -12.97 11.88
CA LYS A 50 -5.11 -11.72 11.80
C LYS A 50 -4.27 -10.46 12.04
N LEU A 51 -3.30 -10.53 12.97
CA LEU A 51 -2.40 -9.42 13.23
C LEU A 51 -1.38 -9.23 12.09
N LEU A 52 -0.99 -10.32 11.42
CA LEU A 52 -0.15 -10.25 10.23
C LEU A 52 -0.89 -9.56 9.09
N HIS A 53 -2.13 -9.97 8.78
CA HIS A 53 -2.97 -9.29 7.80
C HIS A 53 -3.13 -7.79 8.12
N LEU A 54 -3.48 -7.45 9.36
CA LEU A 54 -3.58 -6.06 9.80
C LEU A 54 -2.27 -5.29 9.54
N ALA A 55 -1.12 -5.85 9.91
CA ALA A 55 0.18 -5.21 9.78
C ALA A 55 0.60 -5.06 8.31
N GLU A 56 0.44 -6.10 7.50
CA GLU A 56 0.76 -6.09 6.08
C GLU A 56 -0.06 -5.04 5.34
N TYR A 57 -1.37 -5.02 5.57
CA TYR A 57 -2.25 -4.05 4.94
C TYR A 57 -2.14 -2.64 5.53
N CYS A 58 -1.68 -2.50 6.77
CA CYS A 58 -1.30 -1.19 7.31
C CYS A 58 -0.08 -0.61 6.57
N ILE A 59 0.93 -1.42 6.27
CA ILE A 59 2.09 -0.99 5.48
C ILE A 59 1.66 -0.65 4.05
N LEU A 60 0.85 -1.50 3.39
CA LEU A 60 0.30 -1.22 2.07
C LEU A 60 -0.50 0.08 2.06
N GLY A 61 -1.38 0.27 3.03
CA GLY A 61 -2.19 1.47 3.18
C GLY A 61 -1.36 2.73 3.35
N TYR A 62 -0.26 2.66 4.12
CA TYR A 62 0.68 3.77 4.26
C TYR A 62 1.35 4.14 2.93
N LEU A 63 1.79 3.15 2.15
CA LEU A 63 2.42 3.35 0.84
C LEU A 63 1.43 3.90 -0.18
N LEU A 64 0.19 3.39 -0.21
CA LEU A 64 -0.90 3.90 -1.05
C LEU A 64 -1.25 5.34 -0.70
N MET A 65 -1.42 5.64 0.60
CA MET A 65 -1.75 6.99 1.05
C MET A 65 -0.66 8.00 0.66
N ARG A 66 0.60 7.60 0.82
CA ARG A 66 1.75 8.37 0.36
C ARG A 66 1.70 8.61 -1.15
N ALA A 67 1.45 7.56 -1.94
CA ALA A 67 1.38 7.64 -3.39
C ALA A 67 0.23 8.57 -3.83
N PHE A 68 -0.96 8.39 -3.30
CA PHE A 68 -2.14 9.16 -3.72
C PHE A 68 -2.07 10.62 -3.29
N ALA A 69 -1.57 10.92 -2.09
CA ALA A 69 -1.44 12.28 -1.59
C ALA A 69 -0.35 13.11 -2.30
N THR A 70 0.68 12.45 -2.87
CA THR A 70 1.88 13.15 -3.34
C THR A 70 2.20 12.94 -4.82
N SER A 71 1.54 12.02 -5.52
CA SER A 71 1.81 11.67 -6.92
C SER A 71 1.52 12.78 -7.93
N GLY A 72 0.73 13.78 -7.55
CA GLY A 72 0.27 14.84 -8.46
C GLY A 72 -0.84 14.40 -9.40
N VAL A 73 -1.47 13.22 -9.19
CA VAL A 73 -2.66 12.77 -9.92
C VAL A 73 -3.89 13.43 -9.29
N PRO A 74 -4.57 14.38 -9.98
CA PRO A 74 -5.61 15.21 -9.36
C PRO A 74 -6.77 14.42 -8.76
N ALA A 75 -7.22 13.38 -9.44
CA ALA A 75 -8.32 12.54 -9.00
C ALA A 75 -8.02 11.80 -7.67
N LEU A 76 -6.78 11.34 -7.48
CA LEU A 76 -6.35 10.65 -6.27
C LEU A 76 -6.03 11.65 -5.15
N ALA A 77 -5.43 12.79 -5.51
CA ALA A 77 -5.06 13.84 -4.56
C ALA A 77 -6.28 14.57 -3.97
N ALA A 78 -7.42 14.57 -4.66
CA ALA A 78 -8.67 15.18 -4.18
C ALA A 78 -9.24 14.48 -2.93
N SER A 79 -9.09 13.15 -2.84
CA SER A 79 -9.57 12.34 -1.71
C SER A 79 -8.63 11.15 -1.46
N PRO A 80 -7.37 11.41 -1.05
CA PRO A 80 -6.35 10.36 -0.96
C PRO A 80 -6.70 9.29 0.08
N MET A 81 -7.37 9.66 1.16
CA MET A 81 -7.84 8.73 2.19
C MET A 81 -8.88 7.76 1.63
N ALA A 82 -9.92 8.27 0.98
CA ALA A 82 -10.97 7.43 0.38
C ALA A 82 -10.39 6.53 -0.71
N ALA A 83 -9.53 7.07 -1.57
CA ALA A 83 -8.85 6.31 -2.61
C ALA A 83 -7.99 5.19 -2.02
N THR A 84 -7.28 5.45 -0.91
CA THR A 84 -6.45 4.45 -0.22
C THR A 84 -7.29 3.33 0.37
N ILE A 85 -8.35 3.68 1.11
CA ILE A 85 -9.24 2.68 1.73
C ILE A 85 -9.88 1.82 0.64
N LEU A 86 -10.41 2.44 -0.41
CA LEU A 86 -11.03 1.70 -1.50
C LEU A 86 -10.02 0.78 -2.22
N ALA A 87 -8.89 1.31 -2.66
CA ALA A 87 -7.89 0.54 -3.40
C ALA A 87 -7.30 -0.60 -2.58
N GLY A 88 -6.97 -0.35 -1.31
CA GLY A 88 -6.43 -1.37 -0.41
C GLY A 88 -7.45 -2.46 -0.07
N SER A 89 -8.72 -2.09 0.17
CA SER A 89 -9.78 -3.08 0.44
C SER A 89 -10.13 -3.92 -0.81
N VAL A 90 -10.13 -3.30 -2.00
CA VAL A 90 -10.31 -4.05 -3.26
C VAL A 90 -9.13 -5.00 -3.49
N TYR A 91 -7.92 -4.57 -3.17
CA TYR A 91 -6.74 -5.43 -3.25
C TYR A 91 -6.85 -6.61 -2.26
N GLY A 92 -7.24 -6.38 -0.99
CA GLY A 92 -7.50 -7.43 -0.01
C GLY A 92 -8.56 -8.43 -0.50
N LEU A 93 -9.66 -7.95 -1.06
CA LEU A 93 -10.65 -8.84 -1.66
C LEU A 93 -10.07 -9.69 -2.80
N SER A 94 -9.21 -9.10 -3.65
CA SER A 94 -8.55 -9.87 -4.73
C SER A 94 -7.57 -10.91 -4.18
N ASP A 95 -6.90 -10.59 -3.07
CA ASP A 95 -5.99 -11.50 -2.38
C ASP A 95 -6.73 -12.69 -1.77
N GLU A 96 -7.85 -12.45 -1.08
CA GLU A 96 -8.72 -13.51 -0.54
C GLU A 96 -9.27 -14.43 -1.63
N ILE A 97 -9.71 -13.86 -2.76
CA ILE A 97 -10.14 -14.63 -3.92
C ILE A 97 -8.97 -15.49 -4.45
N HIS A 98 -7.77 -14.94 -4.53
CA HIS A 98 -6.58 -15.66 -4.96
C HIS A 98 -6.26 -16.82 -4.00
N GLN A 99 -6.26 -16.57 -2.70
CA GLN A 99 -5.99 -17.59 -1.66
C GLN A 99 -6.96 -18.78 -1.73
N ALA A 100 -8.21 -18.58 -2.15
CA ALA A 100 -9.16 -19.65 -2.36
C ALA A 100 -8.70 -20.71 -3.39
N PHE A 101 -7.74 -20.38 -4.26
CA PHE A 101 -7.17 -21.28 -5.26
C PHE A 101 -5.78 -21.84 -4.87
N VAL A 102 -5.23 -21.41 -3.74
CA VAL A 102 -3.89 -21.84 -3.28
C VAL A 102 -4.03 -23.05 -2.34
N PRO A 103 -3.36 -24.17 -2.61
CA PRO A 103 -3.41 -25.35 -1.72
C PRO A 103 -2.96 -24.98 -0.30
N GLY A 104 -3.72 -25.42 0.71
CA GLY A 104 -3.44 -25.14 2.13
C GLY A 104 -3.86 -23.74 2.61
N ARG A 105 -4.45 -22.90 1.75
CA ARG A 105 -5.04 -21.61 2.14
C ARG A 105 -6.58 -21.71 2.18
N VAL A 106 -7.18 -20.89 3.03
CA VAL A 106 -8.64 -20.76 3.13
C VAL A 106 -9.00 -19.29 3.08
N ALA A 107 -9.78 -18.89 2.06
CA ALA A 107 -10.32 -17.53 2.00
C ALA A 107 -11.19 -17.23 3.22
N SER A 108 -10.98 -16.10 3.84
CA SER A 108 -11.59 -15.74 5.12
C SER A 108 -12.13 -14.31 5.10
N LEU A 109 -13.43 -14.18 5.34
CA LEU A 109 -14.05 -12.86 5.49
C LEU A 109 -13.43 -12.07 6.67
N THR A 110 -12.97 -12.77 7.72
CA THR A 110 -12.30 -12.12 8.83
C THR A 110 -10.95 -11.55 8.41
N ASP A 111 -10.20 -12.20 7.52
CA ASP A 111 -8.93 -11.69 7.03
C ASP A 111 -9.13 -10.43 6.19
N LEU A 112 -10.14 -10.44 5.30
CA LEU A 112 -10.56 -9.25 4.57
C LEU A 112 -10.93 -8.08 5.49
N LEU A 113 -11.59 -8.34 6.63
CA LEU A 113 -11.90 -7.29 7.61
C LEU A 113 -10.63 -6.72 8.28
N PHE A 114 -9.65 -7.58 8.59
CA PHE A 114 -8.37 -7.13 9.14
C PHE A 114 -7.52 -6.38 8.11
N ASP A 115 -7.57 -6.76 6.83
CA ASP A 115 -6.95 -6.04 5.71
C ASP A 115 -7.53 -4.63 5.59
N ALA A 116 -8.86 -4.54 5.51
CA ALA A 116 -9.56 -3.26 5.43
C ALA A 116 -9.32 -2.38 6.67
N ALA A 117 -9.24 -2.99 7.87
CA ALA A 117 -8.90 -2.29 9.09
C ALA A 117 -7.45 -1.76 9.06
N GLY A 118 -6.49 -2.56 8.58
CA GLY A 118 -5.10 -2.17 8.43
C GLY A 118 -4.93 -0.98 7.48
N VAL A 119 -5.55 -1.06 6.29
CA VAL A 119 -5.55 0.05 5.33
C VAL A 119 -6.18 1.32 5.92
N SER A 120 -7.31 1.17 6.62
CA SER A 120 -8.02 2.30 7.24
C SER A 120 -7.20 2.94 8.35
N LEU A 121 -6.56 2.13 9.19
CA LEU A 121 -5.67 2.59 10.25
C LEU A 121 -4.50 3.41 9.67
N ALA A 122 -3.88 2.91 8.61
CA ALA A 122 -2.81 3.63 7.91
C ALA A 122 -3.30 4.96 7.34
N ALA A 123 -4.43 4.96 6.64
CA ALA A 123 -4.98 6.17 6.03
C ALA A 123 -5.31 7.25 7.07
N LEU A 124 -5.88 6.85 8.22
CA LEU A 124 -6.23 7.75 9.32
C LEU A 124 -4.99 8.29 10.06
N THR A 125 -3.99 7.45 10.27
CA THR A 125 -2.79 7.81 11.05
C THR A 125 -1.69 8.45 10.20
N TYR A 126 -1.73 8.33 8.88
CA TYR A 126 -0.72 8.86 7.97
C TYR A 126 -0.36 10.34 8.18
N PRO A 127 -1.33 11.28 8.32
CA PRO A 127 -1.00 12.69 8.53
C PRO A 127 -0.18 12.90 9.81
N TYR A 128 -0.53 12.18 10.88
CA TYR A 128 0.17 12.25 12.16
C TYR A 128 1.58 11.64 12.08
N VAL A 129 1.71 10.45 11.48
CA VAL A 129 2.99 9.76 11.28
C VAL A 129 3.92 10.63 10.43
N ARG A 130 3.43 11.16 9.31
CA ARG A 130 4.21 12.05 8.44
C ARG A 130 4.65 13.33 9.16
N TYR A 131 3.81 13.89 10.04
CA TYR A 131 4.17 15.07 10.84
C TYR A 131 5.26 14.75 11.87
N ARG A 132 5.14 13.63 12.58
CA ARG A 132 6.08 13.21 13.64
C ARG A 132 7.41 12.69 13.11
N LEU A 133 7.41 12.01 11.98
CA LEU A 133 8.62 11.48 11.35
C LEU A 133 9.28 12.53 10.45
N GLY A 134 9.68 13.67 11.03
CA GLY A 134 10.43 14.74 10.36
C GLY A 134 11.60 14.26 9.49
N PRO A 135 12.41 13.26 9.94
CA PRO A 135 13.46 12.66 9.13
C PRO A 135 12.97 12.03 7.81
N VAL A 136 11.83 11.33 7.84
CA VAL A 136 11.23 10.73 6.63
C VAL A 136 10.80 11.81 5.64
N ARG A 137 10.18 12.88 6.13
CA ARG A 137 9.80 14.03 5.31
C ARG A 137 11.01 14.73 4.72
N ALA A 138 12.09 14.87 5.49
CA ALA A 138 13.34 15.47 5.00
C ALA A 138 13.98 14.62 3.90
N LEU A 139 13.95 13.29 4.04
CA LEU A 139 14.43 12.37 3.01
C LEU A 139 13.55 12.46 1.74
N GLU A 140 12.24 12.47 1.87
CA GLU A 140 11.31 12.64 0.75
C GLU A 140 11.59 13.94 -0.01
N ASN A 141 11.75 15.06 0.72
CA ASN A 141 12.04 16.36 0.11
C ASN A 141 13.40 16.35 -0.63
N ARG A 142 14.43 15.67 -0.11
CA ARG A 142 15.73 15.52 -0.79
C ARG A 142 15.59 14.72 -2.08
N ILE A 143 14.86 13.60 -2.04
CA ILE A 143 14.64 12.75 -3.21
C ILE A 143 13.81 13.50 -4.26
N GLU A 144 12.76 14.22 -3.86
CA GLU A 144 11.99 15.07 -4.77
C GLU A 144 12.86 16.14 -5.44
N ALA A 145 13.74 16.80 -4.68
CA ALA A 145 14.67 17.78 -5.21
C ALA A 145 15.66 17.16 -6.20
N GLU A 146 16.16 15.96 -5.93
CA GLU A 146 17.07 15.24 -6.83
C GLU A 146 16.36 14.79 -8.12
N VAL A 147 15.15 14.24 -8.01
CA VAL A 147 14.30 13.84 -9.16
C VAL A 147 13.94 15.06 -10.03
N SER A 148 13.81 16.25 -9.41
CA SER A 148 13.48 17.49 -10.11
C SER A 148 14.67 18.13 -10.82
N ARG A 149 15.91 17.80 -10.41
CA ARG A 149 17.15 18.34 -11.00
C ARG A 149 17.63 17.57 -12.24
N ARG A 150 17.25 16.28 -12.34
CA ARG A 150 17.61 15.41 -13.47
C ARG A 150 16.51 15.38 -14.53
#